data_1766b76b80fe1c2ef6513ba9933b1ec1
#
_entry.id   1766b76b80fe1c2ef6513ba9933b1ec1
#
_cell.length_a   1.000
_cell.length_b   1.000
_cell.length_c   1.000
_cell.angle_alpha   90.00
_cell.angle_beta   90.00
_cell.angle_gamma   90.00
#
_symmetry.space_group_name_H-M   'P 1'
#
loop_
_entity.id
_entity.type
_entity.pdbx_description
1 polymer ?
#
loop_
_entity_poly.entity_id
_entity_poly.type
_entity_poly.pdbx_seq_one_letter_code
_entity_poly.pdbx_strand_id
1 'polypeptide(L)'
;MNRYLIVGAGRSGINAAQLLIKVGEDFIIYDGNENFDTAAACEKIGRDNIEFILGDFSGFDFSRVDICVVSPGVSLETPIMKAVKEHNIPIWGEVELAYRHDKGTVIGITGTNGKTTTTSLTYDIMKRHAKKALLVGNIEIPYTGYALESDKDSVTVAEISSFQLETMVTFKPHVTAILNITPDHLDRHKTLENYIAIKESITKNQDENDFCVLNYNDPVLREFGKTPRCKVIFFSSSEELESGVFLRGDTIIIKENGVETPVCTTKDTSLVGMHNYENIMAAIAMTHAMGVPLDTIRQGIKEFTAVEHRIEFVTEKNGVKYYNDSKGTNPDAAIKAVYAMPSPTILIGGGYDKKSSYDEWVATFEGRVKELLLIGKTKHDIAAACDRAGFKAYKFVDTLEEAVSIAAADAESGDCVLLSPACASWDMFKCYQQRGEIFKDCVRAL
;
A
#
# COMPACT_ATOMS: atom_id res chain seq x y z
N MET A 1 -15.23 -27.74 -16.24
CA MET A 1 -15.83 -26.53 -15.66
C MET A 1 -15.71 -26.69 -14.16
N ASN A 2 -14.94 -25.85 -13.50
CA ASN A 2 -14.82 -25.88 -12.04
C ASN A 2 -15.97 -25.10 -11.42
N ARG A 3 -16.36 -25.46 -10.21
CA ARG A 3 -17.30 -24.69 -9.40
C ARG A 3 -16.58 -24.05 -8.23
N TYR A 4 -16.67 -22.73 -8.16
CA TYR A 4 -15.94 -21.93 -7.19
C TYR A 4 -16.83 -21.53 -6.01
N LEU A 5 -16.27 -21.51 -4.79
CA LEU A 5 -16.85 -20.83 -3.64
C LEU A 5 -16.11 -19.51 -3.42
N ILE A 6 -16.77 -18.39 -3.67
CA ILE A 6 -16.23 -17.07 -3.35
C ILE A 6 -16.60 -16.74 -1.91
N VAL A 7 -15.60 -16.50 -1.05
CA VAL A 7 -15.80 -16.15 0.36
C VAL A 7 -15.51 -14.67 0.58
N GLY A 8 -16.58 -13.93 0.91
CA GLY A 8 -16.60 -12.47 1.04
C GLY A 8 -17.09 -11.78 -0.23
N ALA A 9 -18.26 -11.13 -0.13
CA ALA A 9 -18.96 -10.47 -1.24
C ALA A 9 -18.62 -8.99 -1.40
N GLY A 10 -17.50 -8.53 -0.85
CA GLY A 10 -16.98 -7.18 -1.03
C GLY A 10 -16.43 -6.95 -2.45
N ARG A 11 -15.71 -5.83 -2.65
CA ARG A 11 -15.15 -5.45 -3.96
C ARG A 11 -14.36 -6.58 -4.63
N SER A 12 -13.46 -7.27 -3.90
CA SER A 12 -12.65 -8.37 -4.43
C SER A 12 -13.52 -9.56 -4.86
N GLY A 13 -14.52 -9.94 -4.05
CA GLY A 13 -15.43 -11.05 -4.39
C GLY A 13 -16.30 -10.75 -5.60
N ILE A 14 -16.82 -9.52 -5.73
CA ILE A 14 -17.59 -9.09 -6.90
C ILE A 14 -16.73 -9.17 -8.17
N ASN A 15 -15.49 -8.66 -8.13
CA ASN A 15 -14.60 -8.72 -9.30
C ASN A 15 -14.16 -10.16 -9.62
N ALA A 16 -13.97 -11.02 -8.60
CA ALA A 16 -13.73 -12.45 -8.83
C ALA A 16 -14.90 -13.12 -9.53
N ALA A 17 -16.15 -12.85 -9.09
CA ALA A 17 -17.35 -13.35 -9.75
C ALA A 17 -17.46 -12.88 -11.21
N GLN A 18 -17.19 -11.60 -11.48
CA GLN A 18 -17.16 -11.05 -12.83
C GLN A 18 -16.11 -11.72 -13.72
N LEU A 19 -14.92 -11.99 -13.18
CA LEU A 19 -13.88 -12.73 -13.91
C LEU A 19 -14.36 -14.16 -14.24
N LEU A 20 -14.91 -14.88 -13.26
CA LEU A 20 -15.40 -16.25 -13.46
C LEU A 20 -16.51 -16.32 -14.51
N ILE A 21 -17.42 -15.35 -14.54
CA ILE A 21 -18.43 -15.24 -15.62
C ILE A 21 -17.75 -15.12 -16.99
N LYS A 22 -16.78 -14.21 -17.11
CA LYS A 22 -16.09 -13.95 -18.38
C LYS A 22 -15.31 -15.16 -18.90
N VAL A 23 -14.80 -16.02 -18.00
CA VAL A 23 -14.06 -17.23 -18.36
C VAL A 23 -14.95 -18.49 -18.43
N GLY A 24 -16.26 -18.34 -18.19
CA GLY A 24 -17.24 -19.41 -18.32
C GLY A 24 -17.25 -20.43 -17.19
N GLU A 25 -16.80 -20.04 -15.99
CA GLU A 25 -16.80 -20.89 -14.80
C GLU A 25 -18.03 -20.63 -13.91
N ASP A 26 -18.43 -21.61 -13.09
CA ASP A 26 -19.57 -21.50 -12.17
C ASP A 26 -19.11 -21.19 -10.74
N PHE A 27 -19.95 -20.48 -9.96
CA PHE A 27 -19.60 -20.08 -8.61
C PHE A 27 -20.81 -19.93 -7.68
N ILE A 28 -20.53 -20.02 -6.39
CA ILE A 28 -21.40 -19.72 -5.26
C ILE A 28 -20.71 -18.61 -4.46
N ILE A 29 -21.47 -17.70 -3.87
CA ILE A 29 -20.91 -16.63 -3.03
C ILE A 29 -21.36 -16.85 -1.59
N TYR A 30 -20.40 -16.88 -0.67
CA TYR A 30 -20.63 -16.84 0.76
C TYR A 30 -20.27 -15.46 1.33
N ASP A 31 -21.14 -14.91 2.18
CA ASP A 31 -20.82 -13.77 3.03
C ASP A 31 -21.33 -14.01 4.46
N GLY A 32 -20.52 -13.63 5.47
CA GLY A 32 -20.88 -13.78 6.87
C GLY A 32 -21.97 -12.81 7.35
N ASN A 33 -22.33 -11.81 6.54
CA ASN A 33 -23.39 -10.85 6.84
C ASN A 33 -24.75 -11.40 6.37
N GLU A 34 -25.59 -11.82 7.32
CA GLU A 34 -26.93 -12.33 7.04
C GLU A 34 -27.85 -11.30 6.32
N ASN A 35 -27.58 -10.02 6.49
CA ASN A 35 -28.31 -8.92 5.88
C ASN A 35 -27.61 -8.35 4.64
N PHE A 36 -26.74 -9.13 4.00
CA PHE A 36 -26.03 -8.69 2.79
C PHE A 36 -27.02 -8.45 1.64
N ASP A 37 -26.88 -7.30 0.95
CA ASP A 37 -27.72 -6.94 -0.20
C ASP A 37 -27.30 -7.71 -1.45
N THR A 38 -27.92 -8.87 -1.63
CA THR A 38 -27.67 -9.75 -2.78
C THR A 38 -28.15 -9.16 -4.11
N ALA A 39 -29.21 -8.34 -4.09
CA ALA A 39 -29.73 -7.70 -5.30
C ALA A 39 -28.73 -6.67 -5.84
N ALA A 40 -28.20 -5.80 -4.98
CA ALA A 40 -27.16 -4.85 -5.35
C ALA A 40 -25.87 -5.56 -5.79
N ALA A 41 -25.55 -6.73 -5.23
CA ALA A 41 -24.42 -7.54 -5.67
C ALA A 41 -24.64 -8.15 -7.06
N CYS A 42 -25.82 -8.73 -7.34
CA CYS A 42 -26.19 -9.24 -8.65
C CYS A 42 -26.09 -8.17 -9.73
N GLU A 43 -26.62 -6.96 -9.45
CA GLU A 43 -26.52 -5.82 -10.36
C GLU A 43 -25.06 -5.48 -10.68
N LYS A 44 -24.19 -5.38 -9.66
CA LYS A 44 -22.76 -5.08 -9.84
C LYS A 44 -22.00 -6.19 -10.58
N ILE A 45 -22.34 -7.46 -10.30
CA ILE A 45 -21.73 -8.62 -10.96
C ILE A 45 -22.20 -8.71 -12.41
N GLY A 46 -23.41 -8.24 -12.71
CA GLY A 46 -24.02 -8.31 -14.06
C GLY A 46 -24.63 -9.68 -14.36
N ARG A 47 -25.09 -10.42 -13.34
CA ARG A 47 -25.74 -11.73 -13.47
C ARG A 47 -26.84 -11.86 -12.42
N ASP A 48 -28.03 -12.22 -12.87
CA ASP A 48 -29.12 -12.64 -12.00
C ASP A 48 -28.98 -14.12 -11.59
N ASN A 49 -29.73 -14.52 -10.57
CA ASN A 49 -29.80 -15.91 -10.10
C ASN A 49 -28.45 -16.49 -9.62
N ILE A 50 -27.65 -15.67 -8.93
CA ILE A 50 -26.43 -16.14 -8.25
C ILE A 50 -26.85 -16.84 -6.96
N GLU A 51 -26.29 -18.03 -6.70
CA GLU A 51 -26.46 -18.73 -5.42
C GLU A 51 -25.63 -18.02 -4.33
N PHE A 52 -26.31 -17.49 -3.28
CA PHE A 52 -25.70 -16.90 -2.11
C PHE A 52 -25.94 -17.77 -0.87
N ILE A 53 -24.93 -17.85 -0.01
CA ILE A 53 -25.01 -18.40 1.34
C ILE A 53 -24.66 -17.27 2.29
N LEU A 54 -25.60 -16.89 3.16
CA LEU A 54 -25.43 -15.76 4.06
C LEU A 54 -25.46 -16.22 5.53
N GLY A 55 -24.46 -15.76 6.29
CA GLY A 55 -24.32 -16.08 7.71
C GLY A 55 -24.08 -17.57 7.98
N ASP A 56 -25.16 -18.34 8.19
CA ASP A 56 -25.07 -19.78 8.47
C ASP A 56 -24.81 -20.61 7.21
N PHE A 57 -23.85 -21.53 7.29
CA PHE A 57 -23.49 -22.48 6.23
C PHE A 57 -23.60 -23.96 6.69
N SER A 58 -24.26 -24.23 7.81
CA SER A 58 -24.33 -25.58 8.41
C SER A 58 -24.97 -26.64 7.49
N GLY A 59 -25.82 -26.22 6.55
CA GLY A 59 -26.44 -27.10 5.55
C GLY A 59 -25.74 -27.11 4.20
N PHE A 60 -24.58 -26.48 4.07
CA PHE A 60 -23.90 -26.37 2.79
C PHE A 60 -23.11 -27.64 2.45
N ASP A 61 -23.37 -28.17 1.24
CA ASP A 61 -22.65 -29.32 0.71
C ASP A 61 -21.35 -28.89 0.02
N PHE A 62 -20.23 -29.00 0.73
CA PHE A 62 -18.89 -28.65 0.23
C PHE A 62 -18.41 -29.55 -0.93
N SER A 63 -19.01 -30.74 -1.14
CA SER A 63 -18.66 -31.60 -2.28
C SER A 63 -19.00 -30.96 -3.64
N ARG A 64 -19.81 -29.92 -3.63
CA ARG A 64 -20.18 -29.12 -4.83
C ARG A 64 -19.13 -28.10 -5.25
N VAL A 65 -18.02 -28.00 -4.53
CA VAL A 65 -17.00 -26.96 -4.71
C VAL A 65 -15.64 -27.58 -5.03
N ASP A 66 -15.04 -27.13 -6.12
CA ASP A 66 -13.69 -27.56 -6.52
C ASP A 66 -12.60 -26.63 -5.98
N ILE A 67 -12.88 -25.32 -5.85
CA ILE A 67 -11.90 -24.29 -5.48
C ILE A 67 -12.59 -23.21 -4.63
N CYS A 68 -11.95 -22.78 -3.57
CA CYS A 68 -12.37 -21.62 -2.76
C CYS A 68 -11.55 -20.40 -3.14
N VAL A 69 -12.23 -19.28 -3.46
CA VAL A 69 -11.60 -17.97 -3.67
C VAL A 69 -11.95 -17.06 -2.51
N VAL A 70 -10.95 -16.68 -1.70
CA VAL A 70 -11.16 -15.87 -0.50
C VAL A 70 -10.76 -14.42 -0.73
N SER A 71 -11.64 -13.50 -0.29
CA SER A 71 -11.35 -12.06 -0.26
C SER A 71 -10.29 -11.75 0.81
N PRO A 72 -9.33 -10.81 0.56
CA PRO A 72 -8.22 -10.53 1.50
C PRO A 72 -8.66 -10.10 2.91
N GLY A 73 -9.83 -9.47 3.02
CA GLY A 73 -10.41 -9.06 4.31
C GLY A 73 -10.91 -10.21 5.18
N VAL A 74 -11.12 -11.39 4.61
CA VAL A 74 -11.59 -12.57 5.35
C VAL A 74 -10.40 -13.30 5.98
N SER A 75 -10.46 -13.53 7.29
CA SER A 75 -9.42 -14.30 7.98
C SER A 75 -9.55 -15.80 7.64
N LEU A 76 -8.40 -16.45 7.41
CA LEU A 76 -8.34 -17.91 7.19
C LEU A 76 -8.71 -18.75 8.44
N GLU A 77 -8.93 -18.08 9.58
CA GLU A 77 -9.37 -18.70 10.84
C GLU A 77 -10.89 -18.60 11.06
N THR A 78 -11.65 -18.03 10.14
CA THR A 78 -13.11 -17.99 10.21
C THR A 78 -13.71 -19.39 10.12
N PRO A 79 -14.91 -19.64 10.70
CA PRO A 79 -15.54 -20.96 10.67
C PRO A 79 -15.69 -21.53 9.25
N ILE A 80 -16.12 -20.70 8.28
CA ILE A 80 -16.25 -21.14 6.88
C ILE A 80 -14.90 -21.58 6.28
N MET A 81 -13.81 -20.84 6.56
CA MET A 81 -12.49 -21.19 6.03
C MET A 81 -11.90 -22.44 6.70
N LYS A 82 -12.24 -22.70 7.97
CA LYS A 82 -11.93 -23.98 8.63
C LYS A 82 -12.66 -25.14 7.98
N ALA A 83 -13.95 -24.99 7.70
CA ALA A 83 -14.72 -26.00 6.97
C ALA A 83 -14.17 -26.27 5.56
N VAL A 84 -13.77 -25.23 4.82
CA VAL A 84 -13.10 -25.36 3.51
C VAL A 84 -11.82 -26.19 3.62
N LYS A 85 -10.98 -25.92 4.65
CA LYS A 85 -9.74 -26.69 4.91
C LYS A 85 -10.03 -28.14 5.28
N GLU A 86 -11.02 -28.40 6.12
CA GLU A 86 -11.44 -29.77 6.54
C GLU A 86 -11.90 -30.62 5.36
N HIS A 87 -12.52 -29.99 4.34
CA HIS A 87 -12.91 -30.67 3.10
C HIS A 87 -11.80 -30.72 2.04
N ASN A 88 -10.57 -30.30 2.39
CA ASN A 88 -9.41 -30.28 1.49
C ASN A 88 -9.63 -29.51 0.18
N ILE A 89 -10.49 -28.48 0.19
CA ILE A 89 -10.75 -27.65 -0.99
C ILE A 89 -9.56 -26.69 -1.16
N PRO A 90 -8.93 -26.61 -2.34
CA PRO A 90 -7.87 -25.65 -2.64
C PRO A 90 -8.33 -24.21 -2.39
N ILE A 91 -7.50 -23.44 -1.67
CA ILE A 91 -7.79 -22.04 -1.33
C ILE A 91 -6.90 -21.13 -2.18
N TRP A 92 -7.52 -20.24 -2.95
CA TRP A 92 -6.88 -19.18 -3.70
C TRP A 92 -7.31 -17.82 -3.14
N GLY A 93 -6.43 -16.84 -3.22
CA GLY A 93 -6.81 -15.45 -3.07
C GLY A 93 -7.28 -14.83 -4.39
N GLU A 94 -7.79 -13.63 -4.31
CA GLU A 94 -8.19 -12.83 -5.48
C GLU A 94 -7.01 -12.64 -6.45
N VAL A 95 -5.80 -12.38 -5.92
CA VAL A 95 -4.58 -12.21 -6.71
C VAL A 95 -4.16 -13.50 -7.41
N GLU A 96 -4.24 -14.65 -6.74
CA GLU A 96 -3.94 -15.95 -7.36
C GLU A 96 -4.89 -16.27 -8.49
N LEU A 97 -6.20 -16.02 -8.30
CA LEU A 97 -7.20 -16.22 -9.34
C LEU A 97 -6.90 -15.32 -10.56
N ALA A 98 -6.61 -14.06 -10.33
CA ALA A 98 -6.28 -13.10 -11.39
C ALA A 98 -5.00 -13.50 -12.14
N TYR A 99 -3.93 -13.84 -11.41
CA TYR A 99 -2.65 -14.22 -11.99
C TYR A 99 -2.74 -15.43 -12.93
N ARG A 100 -3.61 -16.40 -12.62
CA ARG A 100 -3.85 -17.56 -13.49
C ARG A 100 -4.47 -17.20 -14.85
N HIS A 101 -5.02 -16.01 -14.97
CA HIS A 101 -5.61 -15.48 -16.20
C HIS A 101 -4.79 -14.34 -16.82
N ASP A 102 -3.80 -13.82 -16.13
CA ASP A 102 -2.85 -12.86 -16.68
C ASP A 102 -1.86 -13.54 -17.62
N LYS A 103 -1.63 -12.93 -18.77
CA LYS A 103 -0.74 -13.42 -19.83
C LYS A 103 0.54 -12.59 -19.95
N GLY A 104 0.62 -11.49 -19.20
CA GLY A 104 1.73 -10.55 -19.23
C GLY A 104 2.84 -10.88 -18.25
N THR A 105 3.85 -10.02 -18.24
CA THR A 105 4.90 -10.05 -17.22
C THR A 105 4.44 -9.28 -15.99
N VAL A 106 4.62 -9.86 -14.79
CA VAL A 106 4.15 -9.27 -13.55
C VAL A 106 5.31 -8.70 -12.72
N ILE A 107 5.12 -7.49 -12.19
CA ILE A 107 5.93 -6.87 -11.15
C ILE A 107 5.10 -6.88 -9.87
N GLY A 108 5.57 -7.52 -8.80
CA GLY A 108 4.88 -7.61 -7.50
C GLY A 108 5.55 -6.78 -6.42
N ILE A 109 4.85 -5.84 -5.79
CA ILE A 109 5.41 -4.89 -4.83
C ILE A 109 4.73 -5.04 -3.48
N THR A 110 5.51 -5.35 -2.44
CA THR A 110 5.05 -5.43 -1.05
C THR A 110 5.96 -4.62 -0.12
N GLY A 111 5.60 -4.59 1.14
CA GLY A 111 6.28 -3.86 2.21
C GLY A 111 5.28 -3.40 3.26
N THR A 112 5.73 -2.89 4.38
CA THR A 112 4.83 -2.25 5.35
C THR A 112 4.39 -0.89 4.81
N ASN A 113 5.31 -0.05 4.40
CA ASN A 113 5.07 1.30 3.90
C ASN A 113 5.69 1.51 2.51
N GLY A 114 5.24 2.56 1.80
CA GLY A 114 5.78 2.94 0.49
C GLY A 114 5.16 2.21 -0.72
N LYS A 115 4.42 1.12 -0.51
CA LYS A 115 3.84 0.30 -1.59
C LYS A 115 3.15 1.10 -2.68
N THR A 116 2.18 1.92 -2.32
CA THR A 116 1.35 2.67 -3.29
C THR A 116 2.18 3.64 -4.12
N THR A 117 3.09 4.40 -3.47
CA THR A 117 3.97 5.35 -4.17
C THR A 117 4.90 4.61 -5.13
N THR A 118 5.56 3.54 -4.66
CA THR A 118 6.46 2.74 -5.48
C THR A 118 5.74 2.07 -6.64
N THR A 119 4.55 1.48 -6.38
CA THR A 119 3.74 0.83 -7.43
C THR A 119 3.28 1.82 -8.48
N SER A 120 2.80 2.99 -8.06
CA SER A 120 2.35 4.04 -8.99
C SER A 120 3.49 4.61 -9.82
N LEU A 121 4.66 4.87 -9.23
CA LEU A 121 5.84 5.34 -9.96
C LEU A 121 6.36 4.26 -10.93
N THR A 122 6.44 3.00 -10.48
CA THR A 122 6.84 1.88 -11.33
C THR A 122 5.89 1.72 -12.52
N TYR A 123 4.58 1.81 -12.26
CA TYR A 123 3.57 1.78 -13.33
C TYR A 123 3.72 2.94 -14.31
N ASP A 124 3.93 4.17 -13.83
CA ASP A 124 4.08 5.35 -14.70
C ASP A 124 5.32 5.21 -15.60
N ILE A 125 6.44 4.71 -15.07
CA ILE A 125 7.64 4.42 -15.86
C ILE A 125 7.36 3.29 -16.87
N MET A 126 6.74 2.18 -16.44
CA MET A 126 6.43 1.06 -17.33
C MET A 126 5.46 1.44 -18.44
N LYS A 127 4.46 2.30 -18.16
CA LYS A 127 3.51 2.82 -19.15
C LYS A 127 4.19 3.59 -20.27
N ARG A 128 5.37 4.17 -20.04
CA ARG A 128 6.17 4.90 -21.06
C ARG A 128 7.00 3.95 -21.94
N HIS A 129 7.23 2.73 -21.46
CA HIS A 129 8.10 1.75 -22.11
C HIS A 129 7.33 0.59 -22.72
N ALA A 130 6.43 -0.04 -21.98
CA ALA A 130 5.68 -1.21 -22.42
C ALA A 130 4.55 -0.82 -23.38
N LYS A 131 4.19 -1.73 -24.29
CA LYS A 131 3.03 -1.52 -25.18
C LYS A 131 1.73 -1.35 -24.40
N LYS A 132 1.60 -2.07 -23.31
CA LYS A 132 0.48 -2.00 -22.36
C LYS A 132 1.00 -2.20 -20.94
N ALA A 133 0.60 -1.34 -20.03
CA ALA A 133 0.85 -1.49 -18.60
C ALA A 133 -0.49 -1.50 -17.85
N LEU A 134 -0.61 -2.38 -16.86
CA LEU A 134 -1.77 -2.47 -15.97
C LEU A 134 -1.33 -2.17 -14.54
N LEU A 135 -2.14 -1.40 -13.82
CA LEU A 135 -1.95 -1.08 -12.40
C LEU A 135 -3.05 -1.79 -11.60
N VAL A 136 -2.69 -2.66 -10.66
CA VAL A 136 -3.67 -3.53 -9.99
C VAL A 136 -3.28 -3.85 -8.53
N GLY A 137 -4.19 -4.49 -7.81
CA GLY A 137 -3.97 -5.07 -6.49
C GLY A 137 -4.49 -4.21 -5.34
N ASN A 138 -3.79 -4.18 -4.24
CA ASN A 138 -4.17 -3.46 -3.02
C ASN A 138 -4.27 -1.92 -3.17
N ILE A 139 -3.97 -1.41 -4.32
CA ILE A 139 -4.11 0.01 -4.72
C ILE A 139 -5.57 0.40 -5.07
N GLU A 140 -6.54 -0.34 -4.56
CA GLU A 140 -7.98 -0.16 -4.79
C GLU A 140 -8.48 -0.55 -6.21
N ILE A 141 -7.64 -1.20 -6.98
CA ILE A 141 -7.95 -1.72 -8.32
C ILE A 141 -7.80 -3.25 -8.27
N PRO A 142 -8.89 -4.02 -8.03
CA PRO A 142 -8.78 -5.47 -7.93
C PRO A 142 -8.16 -6.09 -9.19
N TYR A 143 -7.20 -6.98 -8.99
CA TYR A 143 -6.47 -7.60 -10.09
C TYR A 143 -7.39 -8.42 -10.99
N THR A 144 -8.37 -9.13 -10.40
CA THR A 144 -9.39 -9.89 -11.15
C THR A 144 -10.20 -9.05 -12.11
N GLY A 145 -10.35 -7.75 -11.87
CA GLY A 145 -11.07 -6.85 -12.78
C GLY A 145 -10.34 -6.61 -14.10
N TYR A 146 -9.01 -6.78 -14.12
CA TYR A 146 -8.14 -6.40 -15.23
C TYR A 146 -7.32 -7.57 -15.82
N ALA A 147 -7.30 -8.74 -15.18
CA ALA A 147 -6.45 -9.87 -15.58
C ALA A 147 -6.63 -10.27 -17.06
N LEU A 148 -7.89 -10.27 -17.57
CA LEU A 148 -8.17 -10.60 -18.97
C LEU A 148 -7.80 -9.49 -19.97
N GLU A 149 -7.44 -8.32 -19.49
CA GLU A 149 -6.95 -7.25 -20.37
C GLU A 149 -5.49 -7.44 -20.76
N SER A 150 -4.75 -8.28 -20.04
CA SER A 150 -3.34 -8.54 -20.31
C SER A 150 -3.18 -9.41 -21.56
N ASP A 151 -2.06 -9.22 -22.25
CA ASP A 151 -1.55 -10.06 -23.32
C ASP A 151 -0.05 -10.34 -23.07
N LYS A 152 0.58 -11.11 -23.94
CA LYS A 152 2.00 -11.50 -23.80
C LYS A 152 3.00 -10.33 -23.80
N ASP A 153 2.61 -9.17 -24.30
CA ASP A 153 3.42 -7.97 -24.40
C ASP A 153 3.08 -6.94 -23.29
N SER A 154 2.15 -7.29 -22.41
CA SER A 154 1.70 -6.45 -21.30
C SER A 154 2.61 -6.58 -20.08
N VAL A 155 2.68 -5.53 -19.27
CA VAL A 155 3.29 -5.54 -17.95
C VAL A 155 2.24 -5.19 -16.89
N THR A 156 2.06 -6.07 -15.93
CA THR A 156 1.16 -5.85 -14.79
C THR A 156 1.97 -5.44 -13.56
N VAL A 157 1.74 -4.23 -13.05
CA VAL A 157 2.36 -3.71 -11.82
C VAL A 157 1.36 -3.85 -10.69
N ALA A 158 1.64 -4.76 -9.76
CA ALA A 158 0.72 -5.17 -8.72
C ALA A 158 1.19 -4.75 -7.31
N GLU A 159 0.38 -3.95 -6.61
CA GLU A 159 0.56 -3.72 -5.18
C GLU A 159 0.01 -4.91 -4.40
N ILE A 160 0.83 -5.55 -3.57
CA ILE A 160 0.46 -6.77 -2.85
C ILE A 160 0.54 -6.55 -1.34
N SER A 161 -0.59 -6.73 -0.65
CA SER A 161 -0.66 -6.72 0.82
C SER A 161 -0.21 -8.05 1.42
N SER A 162 0.12 -8.07 2.73
CA SER A 162 0.40 -9.32 3.45
C SER A 162 -0.79 -10.27 3.46
N PHE A 163 -2.02 -9.75 3.50
CA PHE A 163 -3.24 -10.58 3.47
C PHE A 163 -3.44 -11.31 2.13
N GLN A 164 -3.08 -10.66 1.03
CA GLN A 164 -3.12 -11.28 -0.30
C GLN A 164 -2.04 -12.35 -0.45
N LEU A 165 -0.86 -12.15 0.17
CA LEU A 165 0.24 -13.14 0.15
C LEU A 165 -0.12 -14.47 0.86
N GLU A 166 -0.99 -14.45 1.86
CA GLU A 166 -1.41 -15.65 2.62
C GLU A 166 -1.98 -16.77 1.73
N THR A 167 -2.51 -16.43 0.57
CA THR A 167 -3.30 -17.32 -0.30
C THR A 167 -2.75 -17.44 -1.72
N MET A 168 -1.49 -17.06 -1.92
CA MET A 168 -0.81 -17.24 -3.20
C MET A 168 -0.24 -18.66 -3.33
N VAL A 169 -0.51 -19.32 -4.44
CA VAL A 169 -0.10 -20.69 -4.74
C VAL A 169 0.95 -20.71 -5.86
N THR A 170 0.59 -20.23 -7.04
CA THR A 170 1.44 -20.24 -8.25
C THR A 170 1.95 -18.85 -8.64
N PHE A 171 1.53 -17.81 -7.94
CA PHE A 171 1.93 -16.44 -8.23
C PHE A 171 3.46 -16.31 -8.31
N LYS A 172 3.96 -15.96 -9.49
CA LYS A 172 5.38 -15.86 -9.82
C LYS A 172 5.64 -14.56 -10.60
N PRO A 173 5.80 -13.42 -9.91
CA PRO A 173 6.23 -12.19 -10.58
C PRO A 173 7.65 -12.33 -11.12
N HIS A 174 7.91 -11.76 -12.29
CA HIS A 174 9.28 -11.69 -12.85
C HIS A 174 10.18 -10.74 -12.03
N VAL A 175 9.61 -9.65 -11.52
CA VAL A 175 10.30 -8.75 -10.60
C VAL A 175 9.46 -8.59 -9.35
N THR A 176 10.07 -8.75 -8.18
CA THR A 176 9.44 -8.44 -6.89
C THR A 176 10.17 -7.32 -6.17
N ALA A 177 9.47 -6.62 -5.27
CA ALA A 177 10.10 -5.73 -4.30
C ALA A 177 9.50 -5.92 -2.92
N ILE A 178 10.37 -5.93 -1.88
CA ILE A 178 9.99 -5.79 -0.49
C ILE A 178 10.65 -4.51 0.04
N LEU A 179 9.82 -3.48 0.27
CA LEU A 179 10.34 -2.13 0.52
C LEU A 179 10.88 -1.93 1.93
N ASN A 180 10.21 -2.51 2.91
CA ASN A 180 10.55 -2.46 4.33
C ASN A 180 9.63 -3.40 5.11
N ILE A 181 10.08 -3.83 6.30
CA ILE A 181 9.27 -4.61 7.24
C ILE A 181 9.34 -3.95 8.62
N THR A 182 8.25 -3.34 9.03
CA THR A 182 8.04 -2.83 10.39
C THR A 182 6.76 -3.45 10.97
N PRO A 183 6.63 -3.61 12.30
CA PRO A 183 5.46 -4.25 12.90
C PRO A 183 4.15 -3.60 12.43
N ASP A 184 3.25 -4.41 11.87
CA ASP A 184 1.91 -3.99 11.45
C ASP A 184 1.00 -5.22 11.38
N HIS A 185 -0.31 -5.03 11.56
CA HIS A 185 -1.32 -6.09 11.46
C HIS A 185 -1.04 -7.34 12.32
N LEU A 186 -0.44 -7.17 13.52
CA LEU A 186 -0.12 -8.29 14.43
C LEU A 186 -1.36 -8.91 15.05
N ASP A 187 -2.50 -8.21 15.04
CA ASP A 187 -3.81 -8.78 15.39
C ASP A 187 -4.17 -9.96 14.47
N ARG A 188 -3.82 -9.91 13.19
CA ARG A 188 -4.02 -10.99 12.21
C ARG A 188 -2.86 -11.97 12.14
N HIS A 189 -1.64 -11.47 11.96
CA HIS A 189 -0.46 -12.32 11.75
C HIS A 189 0.12 -12.94 13.03
N LYS A 190 -0.32 -12.47 14.21
CA LYS A 190 0.01 -12.94 15.58
C LYS A 190 1.42 -12.55 16.02
N THR A 191 2.44 -12.77 15.21
CA THR A 191 3.84 -12.44 15.55
C THR A 191 4.51 -11.68 14.40
N LEU A 192 5.58 -10.98 14.72
CA LEU A 192 6.41 -10.29 13.72
C LEU A 192 7.08 -11.29 12.76
N GLU A 193 7.51 -12.42 13.26
CA GLU A 193 8.14 -13.50 12.47
C GLU A 193 7.19 -14.05 11.41
N ASN A 194 5.92 -14.25 11.75
CA ASN A 194 4.90 -14.66 10.77
C ASN A 194 4.67 -13.57 9.71
N TYR A 195 4.62 -12.30 10.12
CA TYR A 195 4.47 -11.19 9.20
C TYR A 195 5.64 -11.07 8.23
N ILE A 196 6.89 -11.25 8.72
CA ILE A 196 8.11 -11.32 7.93
C ILE A 196 8.00 -12.46 6.90
N ALA A 197 7.78 -13.70 7.37
CA ALA A 197 7.70 -14.88 6.52
C ALA A 197 6.64 -14.75 5.41
N ILE A 198 5.47 -14.14 5.73
CA ILE A 198 4.43 -13.89 4.74
C ILE A 198 4.91 -12.90 3.67
N LYS A 199 5.59 -11.80 4.04
CA LYS A 199 6.10 -10.85 3.03
C LYS A 199 7.21 -11.45 2.17
N GLU A 200 8.11 -12.21 2.76
CA GLU A 200 9.19 -12.91 2.06
C GLU A 200 8.65 -13.94 1.07
N SER A 201 7.47 -14.52 1.35
CA SER A 201 6.82 -15.52 0.48
C SER A 201 6.47 -15.00 -0.92
N ILE A 202 6.54 -13.70 -1.18
CA ILE A 202 6.33 -13.13 -2.53
C ILE A 202 7.34 -13.70 -3.54
N THR A 203 8.51 -14.14 -3.08
CA THR A 203 9.59 -14.71 -3.92
C THR A 203 9.52 -16.23 -4.05
N LYS A 204 8.60 -16.91 -3.34
CA LYS A 204 8.62 -18.38 -3.18
C LYS A 204 8.64 -19.18 -4.49
N ASN A 205 8.01 -18.64 -5.54
CA ASN A 205 7.93 -19.30 -6.85
C ASN A 205 8.93 -18.74 -7.87
N GLN A 206 9.74 -17.72 -7.51
CA GLN A 206 10.77 -17.16 -8.39
C GLN A 206 11.94 -18.13 -8.57
N ASP A 207 12.64 -18.00 -9.69
CA ASP A 207 13.86 -18.74 -10.02
C ASP A 207 15.01 -17.80 -10.45
N GLU A 208 16.12 -18.35 -10.93
CA GLU A 208 17.34 -17.63 -11.32
C GLU A 208 17.15 -16.61 -12.47
N ASN A 209 16.03 -16.64 -13.18
CA ASN A 209 15.71 -15.70 -14.24
C ASN A 209 14.96 -14.48 -13.73
N ASP A 210 14.43 -14.54 -12.49
CA ASP A 210 13.64 -13.51 -11.87
C ASP A 210 14.48 -12.58 -10.99
N PHE A 211 13.89 -11.48 -10.52
CA PHE A 211 14.58 -10.47 -9.71
C PHE A 211 13.79 -10.16 -8.44
N CYS A 212 14.52 -9.92 -7.33
CA CYS A 212 13.96 -9.41 -6.09
C CYS A 212 14.69 -8.15 -5.66
N VAL A 213 13.95 -7.05 -5.52
CA VAL A 213 14.46 -5.74 -5.07
C VAL A 213 14.23 -5.59 -3.58
N LEU A 214 15.30 -5.34 -2.82
CA LEU A 214 15.29 -5.31 -1.36
C LEU A 214 15.96 -4.06 -0.79
N ASN A 215 15.43 -3.54 0.29
CA ASN A 215 16.03 -2.44 1.04
C ASN A 215 17.19 -2.94 1.90
N TYR A 216 18.41 -2.50 1.58
CA TYR A 216 19.61 -2.87 2.32
C TYR A 216 19.68 -2.23 3.72
N ASN A 217 18.99 -1.11 3.92
CA ASN A 217 18.91 -0.42 5.22
C ASN A 217 18.05 -1.22 6.22
N ASP A 218 17.13 -2.07 5.74
CA ASP A 218 16.32 -2.93 6.58
C ASP A 218 17.12 -4.21 6.91
N PRO A 219 17.48 -4.45 8.20
CA PRO A 219 18.32 -5.58 8.58
C PRO A 219 17.65 -6.93 8.31
N VAL A 220 16.31 -7.01 8.34
CA VAL A 220 15.57 -8.25 8.01
C VAL A 220 15.73 -8.55 6.52
N LEU A 221 15.50 -7.55 5.66
CA LEU A 221 15.60 -7.71 4.22
C LEU A 221 17.04 -7.92 3.73
N ARG A 222 18.01 -7.30 4.39
CA ARG A 222 19.44 -7.53 4.10
C ARG A 222 19.82 -8.98 4.38
N GLU A 223 19.35 -9.58 5.47
CA GLU A 223 19.59 -10.99 5.76
C GLU A 223 18.81 -11.89 4.80
N PHE A 224 17.54 -11.60 4.56
CA PHE A 224 16.70 -12.32 3.61
C PHE A 224 17.32 -12.37 2.22
N GLY A 225 17.98 -11.30 1.76
CA GLY A 225 18.61 -11.24 0.44
C GLY A 225 19.66 -12.32 0.15
N LYS A 226 20.08 -13.09 1.16
CA LYS A 226 20.98 -14.24 1.01
C LYS A 226 20.25 -15.55 0.64
N THR A 227 18.91 -15.57 0.70
CA THR A 227 18.10 -16.80 0.61
C THR A 227 17.31 -16.99 -0.69
N PRO A 228 16.84 -15.94 -1.42
CA PRO A 228 16.07 -16.13 -2.64
C PRO A 228 16.83 -16.85 -3.74
N ARG A 229 16.09 -17.62 -4.55
CA ARG A 229 16.66 -18.27 -5.74
C ARG A 229 16.85 -17.30 -6.90
N CYS A 230 16.13 -16.19 -6.89
CA CYS A 230 16.20 -15.14 -7.90
C CYS A 230 17.40 -14.20 -7.68
N LYS A 231 17.67 -13.35 -8.65
CA LYS A 231 18.71 -12.32 -8.57
C LYS A 231 18.25 -11.20 -7.63
N VAL A 232 19.04 -10.93 -6.59
CA VAL A 232 18.77 -9.85 -5.64
C VAL A 232 19.41 -8.57 -6.11
N ILE A 233 18.62 -7.48 -6.13
CA ILE A 233 19.09 -6.11 -6.35
C ILE A 233 18.78 -5.32 -5.08
N PHE A 234 19.82 -4.86 -4.40
CA PHE A 234 19.64 -4.01 -3.23
C PHE A 234 19.52 -2.53 -3.61
N PHE A 235 18.75 -1.79 -2.80
CA PHE A 235 18.82 -0.34 -2.76
C PHE A 235 19.14 0.16 -1.35
N SER A 236 19.82 1.32 -1.25
CA SER A 236 20.22 1.90 0.03
C SER A 236 20.22 3.42 -0.01
N SER A 237 19.65 4.04 1.03
CA SER A 237 19.70 5.49 1.25
C SER A 237 20.83 5.93 2.16
N SER A 238 21.49 5.01 2.85
CA SER A 238 22.53 5.31 3.87
C SER A 238 23.92 4.73 3.56
N GLU A 239 24.00 3.73 2.68
CA GLU A 239 25.24 3.06 2.36
C GLU A 239 25.47 2.99 0.84
N GLU A 240 26.71 3.20 0.40
CA GLU A 240 27.12 2.96 -1.00
C GLU A 240 27.31 1.47 -1.23
N LEU A 241 26.61 0.93 -2.20
CA LEU A 241 26.60 -0.50 -2.49
C LEU A 241 27.68 -0.87 -3.52
N GLU A 242 28.22 -2.07 -3.43
CA GLU A 242 29.11 -2.63 -4.48
C GLU A 242 28.34 -2.90 -5.79
N SER A 243 27.05 -3.27 -5.68
CA SER A 243 26.11 -3.43 -6.78
C SER A 243 24.70 -3.11 -6.31
N GLY A 244 23.91 -2.42 -7.13
CA GLY A 244 22.54 -2.02 -6.79
C GLY A 244 22.28 -0.53 -7.01
N VAL A 245 21.28 0.00 -6.29
CA VAL A 245 20.87 1.42 -6.39
C VAL A 245 21.11 2.10 -5.06
N PHE A 246 21.79 3.23 -5.03
CA PHE A 246 22.05 3.93 -3.76
C PHE A 246 22.06 5.45 -3.90
N LEU A 247 21.92 6.12 -2.78
CA LEU A 247 21.99 7.56 -2.66
C LEU A 247 23.40 7.99 -2.21
N ARG A 248 24.03 8.88 -3.00
CA ARG A 248 25.28 9.56 -2.62
C ARG A 248 25.04 11.06 -2.65
N GLY A 249 25.07 11.69 -1.48
CA GLY A 249 24.68 13.10 -1.37
C GLY A 249 23.24 13.34 -1.76
N ASP A 250 23.01 14.06 -2.85
CA ASP A 250 21.68 14.28 -3.43
C ASP A 250 21.44 13.45 -4.72
N THR A 251 22.36 12.57 -5.11
CA THR A 251 22.33 11.84 -6.39
C THR A 251 22.03 10.37 -6.19
N ILE A 252 21.02 9.85 -6.88
CA ILE A 252 20.71 8.41 -6.95
C ILE A 252 21.52 7.78 -8.09
N ILE A 253 22.26 6.74 -7.77
CA ILE A 253 23.21 6.05 -8.63
C ILE A 253 22.83 4.58 -8.78
N ILE A 254 22.86 4.05 -9.99
CA ILE A 254 22.92 2.60 -10.24
C ILE A 254 24.39 2.20 -10.39
N LYS A 255 24.78 1.13 -9.70
CA LYS A 255 26.08 0.49 -9.87
C LYS A 255 25.92 -0.96 -10.28
N GLU A 256 26.43 -1.30 -11.45
CA GLU A 256 26.38 -2.65 -12.02
C GLU A 256 27.71 -2.98 -12.70
N ASN A 257 28.24 -4.18 -12.44
CA ASN A 257 29.50 -4.63 -13.00
C ASN A 257 30.68 -3.64 -12.77
N GLY A 258 30.68 -2.97 -11.63
CA GLY A 258 31.69 -1.97 -11.26
C GLY A 258 31.52 -0.59 -11.92
N VAL A 259 30.51 -0.43 -12.80
CA VAL A 259 30.20 0.84 -13.46
C VAL A 259 29.12 1.59 -12.69
N GLU A 260 29.39 2.84 -12.33
CA GLU A 260 28.44 3.74 -11.68
C GLU A 260 27.78 4.64 -12.73
N THR A 261 26.45 4.71 -12.69
CA THR A 261 25.65 5.55 -13.59
C THR A 261 24.70 6.42 -12.77
N PRO A 262 24.87 7.74 -12.73
CA PRO A 262 23.92 8.65 -12.11
C PRO A 262 22.57 8.60 -12.85
N VAL A 263 21.48 8.47 -12.09
CA VAL A 263 20.13 8.41 -12.62
C VAL A 263 19.41 9.76 -12.48
N CYS A 264 19.30 10.26 -11.25
CA CYS A 264 18.63 11.55 -10.97
C CYS A 264 19.15 12.11 -9.64
N THR A 265 18.81 13.36 -9.38
CA THR A 265 19.03 13.99 -8.07
C THR A 265 17.72 14.09 -7.29
N THR A 266 17.80 14.33 -5.97
CA THR A 266 16.62 14.58 -5.12
C THR A 266 15.85 15.84 -5.52
N LYS A 267 16.43 16.71 -6.35
CA LYS A 267 15.81 17.93 -6.90
C LYS A 267 15.05 17.68 -8.20
N ASP A 268 15.27 16.54 -8.85
CA ASP A 268 14.60 16.18 -10.10
C ASP A 268 13.22 15.54 -9.88
N THR A 269 12.78 15.41 -8.64
CA THR A 269 11.49 14.78 -8.29
C THR A 269 10.64 15.70 -7.43
N SER A 270 9.33 15.61 -7.56
CA SER A 270 8.36 16.27 -6.67
C SER A 270 8.18 15.54 -5.33
N LEU A 271 8.67 14.30 -5.22
CA LEU A 271 8.58 13.49 -4.01
C LEU A 271 9.61 13.94 -2.98
N VAL A 272 9.18 14.28 -1.78
CA VAL A 272 10.03 14.76 -0.70
C VAL A 272 10.20 13.71 0.41
N GLY A 273 11.36 13.75 1.09
CA GLY A 273 11.68 12.89 2.21
C GLY A 273 12.42 11.60 1.85
N MET A 274 13.28 11.13 2.78
CA MET A 274 14.17 9.98 2.57
C MET A 274 13.40 8.72 2.16
N HIS A 275 12.26 8.44 2.80
CA HIS A 275 11.42 7.30 2.46
C HIS A 275 10.91 7.34 1.00
N ASN A 276 10.71 8.54 0.43
CA ASN A 276 10.34 8.67 -0.98
C ASN A 276 11.54 8.47 -1.91
N TYR A 277 12.74 8.86 -1.48
CA TYR A 277 13.96 8.54 -2.24
C TYR A 277 14.22 7.03 -2.24
N GLU A 278 13.92 6.32 -1.16
CA GLU A 278 13.90 4.84 -1.12
C GLU A 278 12.87 4.25 -2.06
N ASN A 279 11.64 4.79 -2.10
CA ASN A 279 10.61 4.38 -3.05
C ASN A 279 11.05 4.57 -4.52
N ILE A 280 11.73 5.70 -4.81
CA ILE A 280 12.29 5.98 -6.14
C ILE A 280 13.40 4.99 -6.47
N MET A 281 14.33 4.73 -5.55
CA MET A 281 15.42 3.75 -5.76
C MET A 281 14.87 2.34 -6.04
N ALA A 282 13.82 1.91 -5.31
CA ALA A 282 13.15 0.64 -5.57
C ALA A 282 12.49 0.61 -6.97
N ALA A 283 11.81 1.70 -7.37
CA ALA A 283 11.21 1.80 -8.71
C ALA A 283 12.28 1.80 -9.81
N ILE A 284 13.41 2.50 -9.62
CA ILE A 284 14.57 2.45 -10.53
C ILE A 284 15.08 1.02 -10.69
N ALA A 285 15.32 0.32 -9.55
CA ALA A 285 15.84 -1.04 -9.57
C ALA A 285 14.92 -2.00 -10.33
N MET A 286 13.60 -1.94 -10.06
CA MET A 286 12.61 -2.78 -10.73
C MET A 286 12.50 -2.49 -12.23
N THR A 287 12.40 -1.23 -12.61
CA THR A 287 12.24 -0.85 -14.02
C THR A 287 13.52 -1.08 -14.82
N HIS A 288 14.68 -0.91 -14.19
CA HIS A 288 15.97 -1.28 -14.79
C HIS A 288 16.07 -2.79 -15.01
N ALA A 289 15.66 -3.62 -14.04
CA ALA A 289 15.59 -5.08 -14.18
C ALA A 289 14.63 -5.51 -15.31
N MET A 290 13.59 -4.72 -15.59
CA MET A 290 12.68 -4.90 -16.73
C MET A 290 13.26 -4.43 -18.07
N GLY A 291 14.50 -3.94 -18.11
CA GLY A 291 15.15 -3.46 -19.32
C GLY A 291 14.71 -2.08 -19.80
N VAL A 292 14.08 -1.27 -18.94
CA VAL A 292 13.67 0.09 -19.30
C VAL A 292 14.91 0.98 -19.48
N PRO A 293 15.03 1.73 -20.60
CA PRO A 293 16.14 2.67 -20.80
C PRO A 293 16.19 3.74 -19.69
N LEU A 294 17.40 4.08 -19.24
CA LEU A 294 17.60 5.05 -18.14
C LEU A 294 16.95 6.41 -18.42
N ASP A 295 16.95 6.87 -19.67
CA ASP A 295 16.31 8.16 -20.02
C ASP A 295 14.79 8.12 -19.82
N THR A 296 14.14 6.97 -20.09
CA THR A 296 12.71 6.77 -19.80
C THR A 296 12.46 6.75 -18.29
N ILE A 297 13.34 6.12 -17.51
CA ILE A 297 13.28 6.11 -16.04
C ILE A 297 13.42 7.54 -15.49
N ARG A 298 14.42 8.29 -15.95
CA ARG A 298 14.66 9.70 -15.58
C ARG A 298 13.43 10.57 -15.85
N GLN A 299 12.87 10.44 -17.06
CA GLN A 299 11.67 11.20 -17.43
C GLN A 299 10.48 10.83 -16.55
N GLY A 300 10.24 9.52 -16.28
CA GLY A 300 9.18 9.08 -15.40
C GLY A 300 9.31 9.65 -13.98
N ILE A 301 10.51 9.64 -13.40
CA ILE A 301 10.76 10.21 -12.06
C ILE A 301 10.49 11.72 -12.05
N LYS A 302 10.95 12.45 -13.06
CA LYS A 302 10.81 13.91 -13.15
C LYS A 302 9.37 14.36 -13.28
N GLU A 303 8.56 13.62 -14.03
CA GLU A 303 7.17 13.97 -14.33
C GLU A 303 6.18 13.39 -13.33
N PHE A 304 6.61 12.42 -12.49
CA PHE A 304 5.73 11.81 -11.50
C PHE A 304 5.36 12.79 -10.41
N THR A 305 4.07 12.90 -10.15
CA THR A 305 3.53 13.67 -9.03
C THR A 305 3.18 12.76 -7.86
N ALA A 306 3.23 13.29 -6.62
CA ALA A 306 2.87 12.54 -5.44
C ALA A 306 1.48 11.88 -5.58
N VAL A 307 1.36 10.66 -5.06
CA VAL A 307 0.06 9.98 -4.98
C VAL A 307 -0.84 10.81 -4.07
N GLU A 308 -2.06 11.06 -4.53
CA GLU A 308 -3.07 11.81 -3.81
C GLU A 308 -3.23 11.30 -2.36
N HIS A 309 -3.34 12.22 -1.42
CA HIS A 309 -3.41 11.98 0.03
C HIS A 309 -2.17 11.35 0.68
N ARG A 310 -1.01 11.33 0.02
CA ARG A 310 0.26 10.82 0.58
C ARG A 310 1.37 11.87 0.48
N ILE A 311 1.53 12.66 1.55
CA ILE A 311 2.43 13.82 1.62
C ILE A 311 2.30 14.69 0.36
N GLU A 312 1.06 14.79 -0.11
CA GLU A 312 0.68 15.54 -1.30
C GLU A 312 0.82 17.03 -1.02
N PHE A 313 1.65 17.73 -1.81
CA PHE A 313 1.69 19.19 -1.76
C PHE A 313 0.37 19.74 -2.32
N VAL A 314 -0.37 20.48 -1.51
CA VAL A 314 -1.67 21.03 -1.90
C VAL A 314 -1.51 22.43 -2.51
N THR A 315 -0.87 23.34 -1.79
CA THR A 315 -0.63 24.71 -2.19
C THR A 315 0.32 25.42 -1.23
N GLU A 316 0.73 26.63 -1.61
CA GLU A 316 1.41 27.58 -0.75
C GLU A 316 0.56 28.84 -0.64
N LYS A 317 0.28 29.33 0.57
CA LYS A 317 -0.44 30.57 0.86
C LYS A 317 0.30 31.37 1.91
N ASN A 318 0.52 32.64 1.66
CA ASN A 318 1.23 33.55 2.57
C ASN A 318 2.62 33.03 3.02
N GLY A 319 3.31 32.27 2.15
CA GLY A 319 4.58 31.65 2.44
C GLY A 319 4.49 30.39 3.31
N VAL A 320 3.30 29.88 3.62
CA VAL A 320 3.04 28.62 4.33
C VAL A 320 2.70 27.53 3.33
N LYS A 321 3.39 26.36 3.45
CA LYS A 321 3.16 25.21 2.56
C LYS A 321 2.23 24.20 3.22
N TYR A 322 1.21 23.76 2.49
CA TYR A 322 0.20 22.81 2.98
C TYR A 322 0.39 21.45 2.35
N TYR A 323 0.45 20.40 3.20
CA TYR A 323 0.65 19.01 2.79
C TYR A 323 -0.46 18.12 3.30
N ASN A 324 -0.98 17.24 2.42
CA ASN A 324 -2.03 16.27 2.70
C ASN A 324 -1.44 14.86 2.76
N ASP A 325 -1.36 14.30 3.95
CA ASP A 325 -1.01 12.90 4.21
C ASP A 325 -2.16 12.16 4.90
N SER A 326 -3.39 12.39 4.45
CA SER A 326 -4.57 11.73 5.02
C SER A 326 -4.48 10.20 4.97
N LYS A 327 -3.68 9.63 4.08
CA LYS A 327 -3.39 8.18 3.99
C LYS A 327 -2.41 7.69 5.08
N GLY A 328 -1.81 8.56 5.86
CA GLY A 328 -1.00 8.26 7.04
C GLY A 328 -1.86 7.78 8.22
N THR A 329 -2.41 6.57 8.12
CA THR A 329 -3.41 6.02 9.05
C THR A 329 -2.83 5.20 10.18
N ASN A 330 -1.52 5.26 10.39
CA ASN A 330 -0.80 4.63 11.50
C ASN A 330 0.39 5.51 11.95
N PRO A 331 0.90 5.33 13.17
CA PRO A 331 2.02 6.13 13.70
C PRO A 331 3.29 6.08 12.85
N ASP A 332 3.70 4.91 12.34
CA ASP A 332 4.90 4.76 11.52
C ASP A 332 4.83 5.60 10.22
N ALA A 333 3.69 5.63 9.55
CA ALA A 333 3.49 6.50 8.39
C ALA A 333 3.59 7.98 8.77
N ALA A 334 2.98 8.38 9.89
CA ALA A 334 2.98 9.76 10.36
C ALA A 334 4.37 10.23 10.83
N ILE A 335 5.18 9.33 11.42
CA ILE A 335 6.60 9.57 11.71
C ILE A 335 7.35 9.99 10.44
N LYS A 336 7.20 9.20 9.37
CA LYS A 336 7.84 9.48 8.07
C LYS A 336 7.37 10.80 7.46
N ALA A 337 6.08 11.12 7.63
CA ALA A 337 5.54 12.38 7.15
C ALA A 337 6.11 13.58 7.91
N VAL A 338 6.26 13.50 9.23
CA VAL A 338 6.91 14.55 10.03
C VAL A 338 8.38 14.76 9.60
N TYR A 339 9.14 13.67 9.39
CA TYR A 339 10.52 13.75 8.91
C TYR A 339 10.64 14.30 7.49
N ALA A 340 9.61 14.17 6.68
CA ALA A 340 9.61 14.67 5.30
C ALA A 340 9.39 16.19 5.20
N MET A 341 8.91 16.82 6.25
CA MET A 341 8.65 18.25 6.20
C MET A 341 9.95 19.07 6.13
N PRO A 342 10.01 20.02 5.19
CA PRO A 342 11.24 20.81 4.97
C PRO A 342 11.45 21.92 5.99
N SER A 343 10.46 22.22 6.84
CA SER A 343 10.46 23.34 7.77
C SER A 343 9.58 23.09 9.00
N PRO A 344 9.61 23.94 10.04
CA PRO A 344 8.76 23.81 11.21
C PRO A 344 7.30 23.63 10.84
N THR A 345 6.60 22.74 11.53
CA THR A 345 5.31 22.21 11.07
C THR A 345 4.22 22.38 12.13
N ILE A 346 3.06 22.88 11.71
CA ILE A 346 1.80 22.72 12.45
C ILE A 346 1.16 21.44 11.94
N LEU A 347 0.97 20.47 12.86
CA LEU A 347 0.53 19.11 12.54
C LEU A 347 -0.94 18.92 12.93
N ILE A 348 -1.74 18.34 12.05
CA ILE A 348 -3.12 17.94 12.33
C ILE A 348 -3.13 16.42 12.48
N GLY A 349 -3.50 15.92 13.67
CA GLY A 349 -3.44 14.51 14.02
C GLY A 349 -4.69 14.00 14.74
N GLY A 350 -4.85 12.65 14.78
CA GLY A 350 -5.96 11.99 15.46
C GLY A 350 -7.00 11.38 14.52
N GLY A 351 -7.95 10.66 15.10
CA GLY A 351 -8.98 9.93 14.38
C GLY A 351 -9.45 8.67 15.13
N TYR A 352 -9.75 7.59 14.38
CA TYR A 352 -10.25 6.33 14.92
C TYR A 352 -9.13 5.52 15.60
N ASP A 353 -9.45 4.97 16.78
CA ASP A 353 -8.52 4.19 17.59
C ASP A 353 -8.33 2.76 17.04
N LYS A 354 -7.09 2.42 16.69
CA LYS A 354 -6.62 1.06 16.35
C LYS A 354 -5.78 0.45 17.48
N LYS A 355 -5.85 1.00 18.69
CA LYS A 355 -5.06 0.62 19.86
C LYS A 355 -3.54 0.72 19.62
N SER A 356 -3.12 1.74 18.90
CA SER A 356 -1.72 2.03 18.64
C SER A 356 -1.10 2.82 19.80
N SER A 357 0.22 2.64 20.06
CA SER A 357 1.00 3.58 20.85
C SER A 357 1.39 4.79 19.98
N TYR A 358 1.37 5.98 20.57
CA TYR A 358 1.75 7.23 19.92
C TYR A 358 3.09 7.79 20.43
N ASP A 359 3.73 7.12 21.39
CA ASP A 359 4.93 7.63 22.06
C ASP A 359 6.10 7.83 21.07
N GLU A 360 6.33 6.88 20.16
CA GLU A 360 7.38 7.00 19.14
C GLU A 360 7.11 8.13 18.15
N TRP A 361 5.83 8.32 17.77
CA TRP A 361 5.45 9.42 16.90
C TRP A 361 5.67 10.78 17.56
N VAL A 362 5.22 10.94 18.80
CA VAL A 362 5.41 12.18 19.57
C VAL A 362 6.90 12.48 19.83
N ALA A 363 7.74 11.45 20.01
CA ALA A 363 9.18 11.63 20.14
C ALA A 363 9.85 12.28 18.92
N THR A 364 9.20 12.24 17.74
CA THR A 364 9.72 12.91 16.53
C THR A 364 9.41 14.41 16.47
N PHE A 365 8.64 14.95 17.41
CA PHE A 365 8.16 16.34 17.34
C PHE A 365 9.23 17.37 17.72
N GLU A 366 10.22 16.96 18.52
CA GLU A 366 11.27 17.88 18.98
C GLU A 366 11.98 18.59 17.81
N GLY A 367 11.95 19.91 17.83
CA GLY A 367 12.56 20.77 16.80
C GLY A 367 11.88 20.72 15.42
N ARG A 368 10.75 20.00 15.26
CA ARG A 368 10.05 19.82 13.99
C ARG A 368 8.60 20.28 14.03
N VAL A 369 7.87 19.90 15.08
CA VAL A 369 6.45 20.25 15.24
C VAL A 369 6.33 21.42 16.18
N LYS A 370 5.82 22.55 15.69
CA LYS A 370 5.55 23.76 16.49
C LYS A 370 4.29 23.60 17.31
N GLU A 371 3.25 23.00 16.70
CA GLU A 371 1.95 22.81 17.31
C GLU A 371 1.27 21.57 16.75
N LEU A 372 0.46 20.89 17.59
CA LEU A 372 -0.35 19.74 17.21
C LEU A 372 -1.83 20.05 17.44
N LEU A 373 -2.63 19.93 16.37
CA LEU A 373 -4.07 20.08 16.44
C LEU A 373 -4.73 18.69 16.43
N LEU A 374 -5.42 18.35 17.51
CA LEU A 374 -5.91 17.00 17.78
C LEU A 374 -7.41 16.88 17.52
N ILE A 375 -7.78 15.98 16.60
CA ILE A 375 -9.17 15.68 16.24
C ILE A 375 -9.54 14.22 16.55
N GLY A 376 -10.83 13.94 16.57
CA GLY A 376 -11.38 12.59 16.64
C GLY A 376 -11.24 11.88 17.99
N LYS A 377 -11.50 10.57 17.98
CA LYS A 377 -11.59 9.77 19.22
C LYS A 377 -10.27 9.63 19.96
N THR A 378 -9.15 9.60 19.26
CA THR A 378 -7.82 9.38 19.85
C THR A 378 -7.18 10.65 20.43
N LYS A 379 -7.85 11.80 20.36
CA LYS A 379 -7.27 13.08 20.77
C LYS A 379 -6.71 13.09 22.21
N HIS A 380 -7.37 12.40 23.14
CA HIS A 380 -6.92 12.33 24.53
C HIS A 380 -5.74 11.35 24.74
N ASP A 381 -5.72 10.24 23.99
CA ASP A 381 -4.63 9.26 24.07
C ASP A 381 -3.32 9.85 23.51
N ILE A 382 -3.44 10.61 22.40
CA ILE A 382 -2.31 11.31 21.80
C ILE A 382 -1.83 12.44 22.74
N ALA A 383 -2.74 13.22 23.34
CA ALA A 383 -2.38 14.24 24.32
C ALA A 383 -1.65 13.65 25.54
N ALA A 384 -2.07 12.48 26.02
CA ALA A 384 -1.39 11.77 27.09
C ALA A 384 0.03 11.34 26.69
N ALA A 385 0.26 10.93 25.44
CA ALA A 385 1.60 10.66 24.92
C ALA A 385 2.44 11.94 24.82
N CYS A 386 1.85 13.06 24.38
CA CYS A 386 2.50 14.36 24.37
C CYS A 386 2.92 14.78 25.79
N ASP A 387 2.06 14.59 26.78
CA ASP A 387 2.35 14.90 28.18
C ASP A 387 3.51 14.08 28.73
N ARG A 388 3.56 12.79 28.43
CA ARG A 388 4.71 11.91 28.79
C ARG A 388 6.02 12.36 28.17
N ALA A 389 5.97 12.82 26.92
CA ALA A 389 7.15 13.33 26.21
C ALA A 389 7.52 14.78 26.54
N GLY A 390 6.72 15.48 27.37
CA GLY A 390 6.93 16.88 27.69
C GLY A 390 6.51 17.88 26.60
N PHE A 391 5.86 17.42 25.53
CA PHE A 391 5.33 18.27 24.47
C PHE A 391 3.98 18.87 24.89
N LYS A 392 3.93 20.20 25.06
CA LYS A 392 2.75 20.91 25.57
C LYS A 392 2.04 21.78 24.52
N ALA A 393 2.63 21.90 23.33
CA ALA A 393 2.09 22.73 22.25
C ALA A 393 1.00 21.95 21.46
N TYR A 394 -0.09 21.56 22.13
CA TYR A 394 -1.23 20.95 21.46
C TYR A 394 -2.54 21.62 21.81
N LYS A 395 -3.51 21.55 20.88
CA LYS A 395 -4.88 22.03 21.04
C LYS A 395 -5.88 20.95 20.62
N PHE A 396 -7.02 20.87 21.32
CA PHE A 396 -8.15 20.05 20.90
C PHE A 396 -9.04 20.87 19.97
N VAL A 397 -9.46 20.25 18.88
CA VAL A 397 -10.40 20.83 17.91
C VAL A 397 -11.48 19.81 17.58
N ASP A 398 -12.64 20.29 17.15
CA ASP A 398 -13.79 19.41 16.93
C ASP A 398 -13.99 19.05 15.46
N THR A 399 -13.52 19.88 14.53
CA THR A 399 -13.62 19.61 13.08
C THR A 399 -12.30 19.83 12.36
N LEU A 400 -12.20 19.26 11.15
CA LEU A 400 -11.02 19.45 10.30
C LEU A 400 -10.95 20.89 9.75
N GLU A 401 -12.08 21.49 9.50
CA GLU A 401 -12.22 22.89 9.06
C GLU A 401 -11.68 23.85 10.13
N GLU A 402 -12.03 23.61 11.40
CA GLU A 402 -11.49 24.35 12.53
C GLU A 402 -9.97 24.19 12.63
N ALA A 403 -9.48 22.94 12.51
CA ALA A 403 -8.05 22.65 12.53
C ALA A 403 -7.28 23.43 11.44
N VAL A 404 -7.80 23.43 10.21
CA VAL A 404 -7.16 24.16 9.09
C VAL A 404 -7.18 25.67 9.36
N SER A 405 -8.28 26.21 9.90
CA SER A 405 -8.39 27.63 10.20
C SER A 405 -7.42 28.08 11.29
N ILE A 406 -7.28 27.30 12.36
CA ILE A 406 -6.30 27.55 13.44
C ILE A 406 -4.87 27.42 12.89
N ALA A 407 -4.58 26.35 12.15
CA ALA A 407 -3.25 26.15 11.57
C ALA A 407 -2.85 27.33 10.66
N ALA A 408 -3.79 27.85 9.86
CA ALA A 408 -3.53 29.00 9.00
C ALA A 408 -3.30 30.30 9.76
N ALA A 409 -3.95 30.47 10.94
CA ALA A 409 -3.79 31.66 11.79
C ALA A 409 -2.48 31.62 12.58
N ASP A 410 -2.03 30.45 13.00
CA ASP A 410 -0.87 30.26 13.87
C ASP A 410 0.44 30.02 13.08
N ALA A 411 0.35 29.71 11.78
CA ALA A 411 1.52 29.51 10.93
C ALA A 411 2.17 30.84 10.51
N GLU A 412 3.50 30.85 10.52
CA GLU A 412 4.32 31.94 10.02
C GLU A 412 4.87 31.62 8.62
N SER A 413 5.23 32.67 7.86
CA SER A 413 5.88 32.48 6.55
C SER A 413 7.14 31.62 6.68
N GLY A 414 7.21 30.56 5.90
CA GLY A 414 8.27 29.53 5.95
C GLY A 414 7.86 28.26 6.67
N ASP A 415 6.74 28.23 7.38
CA ASP A 415 6.23 27.03 8.04
C ASP A 415 5.54 26.06 7.07
N CYS A 416 5.30 24.86 7.55
CA CYS A 416 4.43 23.86 6.92
C CYS A 416 3.16 23.62 7.75
N VAL A 417 2.05 23.33 7.10
CA VAL A 417 0.86 22.71 7.70
C VAL A 417 0.70 21.32 7.12
N LEU A 418 0.68 20.31 7.99
CA LEU A 418 0.63 18.90 7.60
C LEU A 418 -0.60 18.21 8.19
N LEU A 419 -1.48 17.69 7.35
CA LEU A 419 -2.45 16.68 7.77
C LEU A 419 -1.77 15.31 7.71
N SER A 420 -1.35 14.75 8.86
CA SER A 420 -0.85 13.36 8.97
C SER A 420 -1.36 12.73 10.25
N PRO A 421 -2.53 12.09 10.16
CA PRO A 421 -3.37 11.80 11.32
C PRO A 421 -2.84 10.74 12.28
N ALA A 422 -1.92 9.88 11.88
CA ALA A 422 -1.48 8.67 12.60
C ALA A 422 -2.63 7.68 12.91
N CYS A 423 -3.85 7.97 12.50
CA CYS A 423 -5.08 7.26 12.83
C CYS A 423 -5.96 7.04 11.60
N ALA A 424 -6.79 5.98 11.63
CA ALA A 424 -7.83 5.80 10.63
C ALA A 424 -8.88 6.92 10.72
N SER A 425 -9.72 7.05 9.69
CA SER A 425 -10.66 8.17 9.55
C SER A 425 -12.11 7.86 9.96
N TRP A 426 -12.40 6.61 10.32
CA TRP A 426 -13.75 6.04 10.38
C TRP A 426 -14.64 6.55 11.52
N ASP A 427 -14.12 7.35 12.43
CA ASP A 427 -14.86 8.02 13.50
C ASP A 427 -15.53 9.32 13.05
N MET A 428 -14.95 10.02 12.07
CA MET A 428 -15.43 11.32 11.60
C MET A 428 -15.72 11.34 10.08
N PHE A 429 -15.14 10.42 9.30
CA PHE A 429 -15.23 10.40 7.83
C PHE A 429 -15.49 8.97 7.32
N LYS A 430 -16.07 8.85 6.13
CA LYS A 430 -16.34 7.55 5.49
C LYS A 430 -15.05 6.80 5.14
N CYS A 431 -14.01 7.55 4.74
CA CYS A 431 -12.71 7.01 4.34
C CYS A 431 -11.64 8.11 4.41
N TYR A 432 -10.36 7.73 4.31
CA TYR A 432 -9.26 8.69 4.33
C TYR A 432 -9.27 9.63 3.12
N GLN A 433 -9.80 9.20 1.98
CA GLN A 433 -9.96 10.05 0.80
C GLN A 433 -10.87 11.25 1.12
N GLN A 434 -12.04 10.99 1.70
CA GLN A 434 -12.95 12.08 2.09
C GLN A 434 -12.28 13.07 3.06
N ARG A 435 -11.55 12.58 4.06
CA ARG A 435 -10.80 13.43 4.99
C ARG A 435 -9.78 14.29 4.25
N GLY A 436 -9.05 13.70 3.30
CA GLY A 436 -8.05 14.40 2.51
C GLY A 436 -8.66 15.43 1.54
N GLU A 437 -9.81 15.14 0.92
CA GLU A 437 -10.51 16.11 0.07
C GLU A 437 -11.00 17.31 0.87
N ILE A 438 -11.67 17.09 2.02
CA ILE A 438 -12.11 18.16 2.89
C ILE A 438 -10.94 19.04 3.32
N PHE A 439 -9.79 18.45 3.68
CA PHE A 439 -8.58 19.23 3.99
C PHE A 439 -8.14 20.10 2.81
N LYS A 440 -8.07 19.53 1.60
CA LYS A 440 -7.68 20.27 0.39
C LYS A 440 -8.65 21.41 0.08
N ASP A 441 -9.94 21.17 0.24
CA ASP A 441 -10.97 22.19 -0.01
C ASP A 441 -10.88 23.32 1.01
N CYS A 442 -10.71 23.02 2.31
CA CYS A 442 -10.49 24.03 3.35
C CYS A 442 -9.23 24.87 3.06
N VAL A 443 -8.12 24.21 2.72
CA VAL A 443 -6.86 24.90 2.42
C VAL A 443 -7.00 25.79 1.17
N ARG A 444 -7.72 25.34 0.14
CA ARG A 444 -7.95 26.16 -1.07
C ARG A 444 -8.83 27.37 -0.81
N ALA A 445 -9.74 27.25 0.16
CA ALA A 445 -10.66 28.32 0.55
C ALA A 445 -10.03 29.41 1.45
N LEU A 446 -8.84 29.17 2.07
CA LEU A 446 -8.07 30.19 2.78
C LEU A 446 -7.66 31.32 1.80
#